data_9919533e42aae45686fa689f6fa3f7c3
#
_entry.id   9919533e42aae45686fa689f6fa3f7c3
#
_cell.length_a   1.000
_cell.length_b   1.000
_cell.length_c   1.000
_cell.angle_alpha   90.00
_cell.angle_beta   90.00
_cell.angle_gamma   90.00
#
_symmetry.space_group_name_H-M   'P 1'
#
loop_
_entity.id
_entity.type
_entity.pdbx_description
1 polymer ?
#
loop_
_entity_poly.entity_id
_entity_poly.type
_entity_poly.pdbx_seq_one_letter_code
_entity_poly.pdbx_strand_id
1 'polypeptide(L)'
;MKNIIIAGPSRAGKTSLARRIGEELGCFVVSVDKLVAMFQGAYPQLDIRLNWNRRKTTDNIAPFLGHFLGAFSSGRGVACELNLRAHAMKGNRFVLEGAYFNFEKIVPILKNYGIEDLKDSFLLIGLAQNAKTADEFAADLKKYDTKDDWTYGFDDDALREYAGSDAIPYSRFMTDHLLAYGFTMYDTSRERERVFDRIVENIKLELR
;
A
#
# COMPACT_ATOMS: atom_id res chain seq x y z
N MET A 1 -11.08 6.54 -15.66
CA MET A 1 -11.20 5.27 -14.88
C MET A 1 -10.16 5.31 -13.79
N LYS A 2 -10.56 5.21 -12.51
CA LYS A 2 -9.63 5.32 -11.37
C LYS A 2 -8.89 4.01 -11.12
N ASN A 3 -7.61 4.10 -10.80
CA ASN A 3 -6.82 3.01 -10.23
C ASN A 3 -7.01 2.97 -8.71
N ILE A 4 -6.48 1.96 -8.03
CA ILE A 4 -6.69 1.75 -6.60
C ILE A 4 -5.36 1.79 -5.88
N ILE A 5 -5.28 2.56 -4.79
CA ILE A 5 -4.14 2.52 -3.87
C ILE A 5 -4.62 1.98 -2.52
N ILE A 6 -3.98 0.92 -2.04
CA ILE A 6 -4.22 0.36 -0.71
C ILE A 6 -2.98 0.59 0.14
N ALA A 7 -3.08 1.48 1.12
CA ALA A 7 -1.99 1.82 2.02
C ALA A 7 -2.32 1.45 3.47
N GLY A 8 -1.29 1.23 4.28
CA GLY A 8 -1.48 0.93 5.70
C GLY A 8 -0.30 0.17 6.30
N PRO A 9 -0.31 -0.09 7.61
CA PRO A 9 0.77 -0.76 8.31
C PRO A 9 0.90 -2.23 7.90
N SER A 10 2.00 -2.85 8.30
CA SER A 10 2.17 -4.30 8.19
C SER A 10 1.02 -5.04 8.88
N ARG A 11 0.65 -6.20 8.36
CA ARG A 11 -0.41 -7.08 8.91
C ARG A 11 -1.85 -6.55 8.84
N ALA A 12 -2.09 -5.34 8.32
CA ALA A 12 -3.45 -4.82 8.15
C ALA A 12 -4.29 -5.55 7.08
N GLY A 13 -3.70 -6.48 6.33
CA GLY A 13 -4.41 -7.28 5.33
C GLY A 13 -4.43 -6.70 3.92
N LYS A 14 -3.55 -5.73 3.62
CA LYS A 14 -3.46 -5.07 2.30
C LYS A 14 -3.35 -6.05 1.14
N THR A 15 -2.41 -6.98 1.22
CA THR A 15 -2.15 -7.98 0.17
C THR A 15 -3.34 -8.91 -0.04
N SER A 16 -4.02 -9.32 1.05
CA SER A 16 -5.24 -10.15 0.96
C SER A 16 -6.38 -9.41 0.29
N LEU A 17 -6.62 -8.15 0.68
CA LEU A 17 -7.62 -7.29 0.05
C LEU A 17 -7.28 -7.01 -1.42
N ALA A 18 -6.03 -6.68 -1.73
CA ALA A 18 -5.61 -6.41 -3.10
C ALA A 18 -5.78 -7.64 -4.01
N ARG A 19 -5.45 -8.83 -3.52
CA ARG A 19 -5.68 -10.09 -4.25
C ARG A 19 -7.17 -10.28 -4.54
N ARG A 20 -8.02 -10.12 -3.53
CA ARG A 20 -9.47 -10.24 -3.68
C ARG A 20 -10.02 -9.24 -4.70
N ILE A 21 -9.60 -7.99 -4.66
CA ILE A 21 -9.98 -6.98 -5.66
C ILE A 21 -9.49 -7.39 -7.05
N GLY A 22 -8.27 -7.90 -7.16
CA GLY A 22 -7.72 -8.40 -8.41
C GLY A 22 -8.57 -9.51 -9.02
N GLU A 23 -8.97 -10.48 -8.21
CA GLU A 23 -9.80 -11.62 -8.62
C GLU A 23 -11.24 -11.22 -8.97
N GLU A 24 -11.88 -10.39 -8.15
CA GLU A 24 -13.29 -10.01 -8.34
C GLU A 24 -13.50 -8.94 -9.41
N LEU A 25 -12.54 -8.04 -9.62
CA LEU A 25 -12.69 -6.88 -10.51
C LEU A 25 -11.76 -6.92 -11.73
N GLY A 26 -10.95 -7.97 -11.87
CA GLY A 26 -9.99 -8.08 -12.97
C GLY A 26 -8.89 -7.04 -12.94
N CYS A 27 -8.49 -6.59 -11.73
CA CYS A 27 -7.44 -5.60 -11.58
C CYS A 27 -6.06 -6.27 -11.54
N PHE A 28 -5.06 -5.64 -12.14
CA PHE A 28 -3.67 -6.04 -11.99
C PHE A 28 -3.14 -5.60 -10.62
N VAL A 29 -2.58 -6.52 -9.84
CA VAL A 29 -2.08 -6.23 -8.48
C VAL A 29 -0.57 -6.02 -8.49
N VAL A 30 -0.15 -4.89 -7.94
CA VAL A 30 1.27 -4.55 -7.74
C VAL A 30 1.53 -4.37 -6.25
N SER A 31 2.50 -5.11 -5.72
CA SER A 31 2.95 -4.96 -4.34
C SER A 31 4.18 -4.06 -4.26
N VAL A 32 4.10 -3.01 -3.43
CA VAL A 32 5.25 -2.12 -3.18
C VAL A 32 6.40 -2.88 -2.51
N ASP A 33 6.10 -3.88 -1.67
CA ASP A 33 7.14 -4.70 -1.04
C ASP A 33 7.94 -5.48 -2.09
N LYS A 34 7.28 -5.95 -3.17
CA LYS A 34 7.98 -6.59 -4.29
C LYS A 34 8.81 -5.60 -5.10
N LEU A 35 8.34 -4.37 -5.26
CA LEU A 35 9.15 -3.30 -5.87
C LEU A 35 10.37 -2.97 -5.00
N VAL A 36 10.21 -2.85 -3.67
CA VAL A 36 11.34 -2.67 -2.73
C VAL A 36 12.35 -3.81 -2.87
N ALA A 37 11.88 -5.06 -2.88
CA ALA A 37 12.77 -6.23 -3.06
C ALA A 37 13.51 -6.19 -4.39
N MET A 38 12.85 -5.79 -5.48
CA MET A 38 13.47 -5.61 -6.79
C MET A 38 14.59 -4.55 -6.75
N PHE A 39 14.32 -3.38 -6.16
CA PHE A 39 15.32 -2.33 -6.01
C PHE A 39 16.48 -2.77 -5.11
N GLN A 40 16.19 -3.47 -4.01
CA GLN A 40 17.23 -4.02 -3.12
C GLN A 40 18.19 -4.95 -3.87
N GLY A 41 17.67 -5.78 -4.77
CA GLY A 41 18.49 -6.71 -5.55
C GLY A 41 19.22 -6.03 -6.71
N ALA A 42 18.55 -5.16 -7.47
CA ALA A 42 19.09 -4.58 -8.69
C ALA A 42 19.92 -3.29 -8.44
N TYR A 43 19.56 -2.52 -7.42
CA TYR A 43 20.14 -1.20 -7.13
C TYR A 43 20.43 -0.99 -5.65
N PRO A 44 21.30 -1.82 -5.03
CA PRO A 44 21.57 -1.77 -3.57
C PRO A 44 22.12 -0.41 -3.09
N GLN A 45 22.71 0.37 -4.00
CA GLN A 45 23.23 1.73 -3.70
C GLN A 45 22.13 2.76 -3.44
N LEU A 46 20.87 2.47 -3.79
CA LEU A 46 19.75 3.37 -3.53
C LEU A 46 19.20 3.28 -2.10
N ASP A 47 19.71 2.34 -1.29
CA ASP A 47 19.24 2.11 0.08
C ASP A 47 17.71 1.92 0.20
N ILE A 48 17.12 1.27 -0.81
CA ILE A 48 15.72 0.83 -0.81
C ILE A 48 15.73 -0.64 -0.37
N ARG A 49 15.35 -0.93 0.89
CA ARG A 49 15.51 -2.28 1.47
C ARG A 49 14.32 -2.66 2.34
N LEU A 50 13.92 -3.94 2.26
CA LEU A 50 12.92 -4.52 3.17
C LEU A 50 13.49 -4.64 4.59
N ASN A 51 12.62 -4.50 5.59
CA ASN A 51 12.92 -4.78 7.01
C ASN A 51 14.19 -4.11 7.56
N TRP A 52 14.47 -2.91 7.06
CA TRP A 52 15.63 -2.13 7.48
C TRP A 52 15.18 -0.80 8.08
N ASN A 53 15.60 0.32 7.55
CA ASN A 53 15.13 1.64 7.95
C ASN A 53 13.89 2.00 7.14
N ARG A 54 12.70 1.77 7.71
CA ARG A 54 11.40 2.01 7.05
C ARG A 54 11.31 3.43 6.48
N ARG A 55 11.69 4.44 7.27
CA ARG A 55 11.63 5.84 6.83
C ARG A 55 12.52 6.08 5.62
N LYS A 56 13.79 5.63 5.67
CA LYS A 56 14.73 5.81 4.57
C LYS A 56 14.27 5.07 3.30
N THR A 57 13.81 3.84 3.45
CA THR A 57 13.22 3.08 2.33
C THR A 57 12.03 3.81 1.72
N THR A 58 11.10 4.29 2.54
CA THR A 58 9.90 5.03 2.10
C THR A 58 10.29 6.31 1.37
N ASP A 59 11.29 7.04 1.88
CA ASP A 59 11.78 8.27 1.27
C ASP A 59 12.47 8.04 -0.07
N ASN A 60 13.25 6.97 -0.18
CA ASN A 60 14.04 6.67 -1.36
C ASN A 60 13.22 6.04 -2.48
N ILE A 61 12.16 5.27 -2.16
CA ILE A 61 11.30 4.67 -3.18
C ILE A 61 10.22 5.64 -3.69
N ALA A 62 9.89 6.69 -2.92
CA ALA A 62 8.81 7.60 -3.25
C ALA A 62 8.89 8.22 -4.65
N PRO A 63 10.05 8.66 -5.17
CA PRO A 63 10.14 9.17 -6.53
C PRO A 63 9.73 8.13 -7.58
N PHE A 64 10.16 6.88 -7.41
CA PHE A 64 9.81 5.79 -8.32
C PHE A 64 8.31 5.49 -8.30
N LEU A 65 7.70 5.48 -7.11
CA LEU A 65 6.26 5.31 -6.96
C LEU A 65 5.48 6.48 -7.57
N GLY A 66 5.96 7.71 -7.43
CA GLY A 66 5.37 8.89 -8.05
C GLY A 66 5.38 8.79 -9.58
N HIS A 67 6.50 8.42 -10.17
CA HIS A 67 6.60 8.20 -11.63
C HIS A 67 5.79 7.00 -12.09
N PHE A 68 5.77 5.89 -11.33
CA PHE A 68 4.94 4.73 -11.62
C PHE A 68 3.46 5.12 -11.66
N LEU A 69 2.95 5.71 -10.59
CA LEU A 69 1.55 6.13 -10.49
C LEU A 69 1.17 7.14 -11.59
N GLY A 70 2.05 8.10 -11.89
CA GLY A 70 1.84 9.09 -12.94
C GLY A 70 1.79 8.47 -14.32
N ALA A 71 2.77 7.63 -14.67
CA ALA A 71 2.86 6.99 -15.99
C ALA A 71 1.68 6.06 -16.29
N PHE A 72 1.20 5.33 -15.28
CA PHE A 72 0.08 4.38 -15.45
C PHE A 72 -1.31 5.02 -15.31
N SER A 73 -1.41 6.25 -14.81
CA SER A 73 -2.71 6.89 -14.55
C SER A 73 -2.98 8.09 -15.44
N SER A 74 -1.95 8.73 -15.97
CA SER A 74 -2.13 9.82 -16.92
C SER A 74 -2.53 9.25 -18.28
N GLY A 75 -3.64 9.69 -18.83
CA GLY A 75 -3.98 9.43 -20.24
C GLY A 75 -3.05 10.19 -21.23
N ARG A 76 -2.21 11.06 -20.72
CA ARG A 76 -1.10 11.68 -21.41
C ARG A 76 0.08 10.76 -21.18
N GLY A 77 0.36 9.87 -22.14
CA GLY A 77 1.68 9.24 -22.17
C GLY A 77 2.70 10.34 -21.92
N VAL A 78 3.59 10.13 -20.96
CA VAL A 78 4.79 10.96 -20.89
C VAL A 78 5.26 11.03 -22.32
N ALA A 79 5.37 12.22 -22.88
CA ALA A 79 6.09 12.42 -24.12
C ALA A 79 7.55 12.13 -23.81
N CYS A 80 7.84 10.88 -23.47
CA CYS A 80 9.17 10.39 -23.56
C CYS A 80 9.43 10.22 -25.05
N GLU A 81 10.60 10.61 -25.46
CA GLU A 81 11.12 10.48 -26.83
C GLU A 81 10.96 9.08 -27.42
N LEU A 82 10.59 8.09 -26.62
CA LEU A 82 10.40 6.69 -26.97
C LEU A 82 9.00 6.33 -27.51
N ASN A 83 8.05 7.26 -27.55
CA ASN A 83 6.69 7.03 -28.08
C ASN A 83 6.03 5.74 -27.54
N LEU A 84 6.42 5.32 -26.35
CA LEU A 84 5.81 4.20 -25.63
C LEU A 84 4.44 4.64 -25.11
N ARG A 85 3.50 4.79 -26.06
CA ARG A 85 2.11 4.88 -25.70
C ARG A 85 1.78 3.62 -24.91
N ALA A 86 1.36 3.79 -23.69
CA ALA A 86 0.86 2.72 -22.84
C ALA A 86 -0.45 2.12 -23.42
N HIS A 87 -0.41 1.65 -24.67
CA HIS A 87 -1.54 0.99 -25.32
C HIS A 87 -1.94 -0.30 -24.61
N ALA A 88 -0.98 -0.92 -23.90
CA ALA A 88 -1.19 -2.18 -23.22
C ALA A 88 -2.12 -2.09 -21.99
N MET A 89 -2.31 -0.90 -21.41
CA MET A 89 -3.11 -0.75 -20.19
C MET A 89 -4.45 -0.01 -20.42
N LYS A 90 -4.80 0.26 -21.66
CA LYS A 90 -6.08 0.90 -21.97
C LYS A 90 -7.25 -0.04 -21.62
N GLY A 91 -7.91 0.26 -20.50
CA GLY A 91 -9.01 -0.54 -19.98
C GLY A 91 -8.70 -1.43 -18.78
N ASN A 92 -7.42 -1.66 -18.44
CA ASN A 92 -7.05 -2.43 -17.26
C ASN A 92 -6.74 -1.49 -16.09
N ARG A 93 -7.35 -1.77 -14.94
CA ARG A 93 -7.05 -1.10 -13.68
C ARG A 93 -5.94 -1.83 -12.97
N PHE A 94 -5.16 -1.09 -12.19
CA PHE A 94 -4.25 -1.70 -11.23
C PHE A 94 -4.64 -1.37 -9.79
N VAL A 95 -4.22 -2.23 -8.89
CA VAL A 95 -4.19 -2.03 -7.45
C VAL A 95 -2.73 -1.95 -7.03
N LEU A 96 -2.29 -0.82 -6.47
CA LEU A 96 -0.97 -0.69 -5.85
C LEU A 96 -1.15 -0.80 -4.34
N GLU A 97 -0.56 -1.83 -3.71
CA GLU A 97 -0.68 -2.04 -2.27
C GLU A 97 0.67 -1.98 -1.56
N GLY A 98 0.73 -1.42 -0.36
CA GLY A 98 1.96 -1.40 0.42
C GLY A 98 1.95 -0.53 1.66
N ALA A 99 3.13 -0.46 2.31
CA ALA A 99 3.38 0.34 3.50
C ALA A 99 4.37 1.49 3.27
N TYR A 100 5.07 1.52 2.13
CA TYR A 100 6.17 2.46 1.86
C TYR A 100 5.73 3.65 1.01
N PHE A 101 4.66 4.35 1.42
CA PHE A 101 4.19 5.54 0.73
C PHE A 101 4.60 6.81 1.46
N ASN A 102 5.30 7.72 0.79
CA ASN A 102 5.51 9.09 1.20
C ASN A 102 4.79 10.02 0.22
N PHE A 103 3.55 10.37 0.54
CA PHE A 103 2.72 11.21 -0.34
C PHE A 103 3.21 12.66 -0.42
N GLU A 104 3.96 13.15 0.58
CA GLU A 104 4.61 14.46 0.50
C GLU A 104 5.58 14.54 -0.69
N LYS A 105 6.29 13.44 -0.98
CA LYS A 105 7.19 13.34 -2.14
C LYS A 105 6.50 12.88 -3.42
N ILE A 106 5.47 12.05 -3.32
CA ILE A 106 4.75 11.49 -4.47
C ILE A 106 3.88 12.54 -5.15
N VAL A 107 3.09 13.31 -4.38
CA VAL A 107 2.13 14.28 -4.94
C VAL A 107 2.77 15.34 -5.85
N PRO A 108 3.90 15.97 -5.51
CA PRO A 108 4.56 16.91 -6.42
C PRO A 108 4.96 16.28 -7.77
N ILE A 109 5.35 15.00 -7.76
CA ILE A 109 5.69 14.29 -9.01
C ILE A 109 4.45 14.04 -9.85
N LEU A 110 3.32 13.68 -9.24
CA LEU A 110 2.06 13.44 -9.94
C LEU A 110 1.52 14.69 -10.65
N LYS A 111 1.79 15.88 -10.12
CA LYS A 111 1.43 17.15 -10.79
C LYS A 111 2.11 17.29 -12.16
N ASN A 112 3.34 16.79 -12.33
CA ASN A 112 4.01 16.76 -13.63
C ASN A 112 3.28 15.89 -14.67
N TYR A 113 2.42 14.99 -14.21
CA TYR A 113 1.56 14.14 -15.05
C TYR A 113 0.14 14.70 -15.21
N GLY A 114 -0.13 15.91 -14.68
CA GLY A 114 -1.44 16.56 -14.71
C GLY A 114 -2.44 15.96 -13.72
N ILE A 115 -1.96 15.29 -12.67
CA ILE A 115 -2.77 14.77 -11.55
C ILE A 115 -2.62 15.77 -10.39
N GLU A 116 -3.60 16.66 -10.25
CA GLU A 116 -3.60 17.69 -9.21
C GLU A 116 -4.13 17.17 -7.86
N ASP A 117 -5.14 16.32 -7.90
CA ASP A 117 -5.70 15.64 -6.73
C ASP A 117 -5.61 14.11 -6.92
N LEU A 118 -5.14 13.42 -5.89
CA LEU A 118 -5.07 11.96 -5.88
C LEU A 118 -6.44 11.32 -6.16
N LYS A 119 -7.52 11.91 -5.63
CA LYS A 119 -8.88 11.39 -5.77
C LYS A 119 -9.42 11.44 -7.19
N ASP A 120 -8.85 12.26 -8.05
CA ASP A 120 -9.27 12.32 -9.46
C ASP A 120 -8.85 11.06 -10.23
N SER A 121 -7.71 10.50 -9.87
CA SER A 121 -7.09 9.36 -10.56
C SER A 121 -7.12 8.05 -9.78
N PHE A 122 -7.35 8.11 -8.45
CA PHE A 122 -7.24 6.95 -7.58
C PHE A 122 -8.43 6.81 -6.63
N LEU A 123 -8.81 5.56 -6.35
CA LEU A 123 -9.55 5.20 -5.14
C LEU A 123 -8.54 4.96 -4.02
N LEU A 124 -8.63 5.73 -2.95
CA LEU A 124 -7.66 5.78 -1.87
C LEU A 124 -8.20 5.00 -0.65
N ILE A 125 -7.65 3.83 -0.41
CA ILE A 125 -8.07 2.92 0.65
C ILE A 125 -6.96 2.80 1.68
N GLY A 126 -7.24 3.22 2.90
CA GLY A 126 -6.35 3.07 4.05
C GLY A 126 -6.81 1.93 4.94
N LEU A 127 -5.92 1.01 5.29
CA LEU A 127 -6.17 -0.01 6.29
C LEU A 127 -5.44 0.33 7.59
N ALA A 128 -6.08 0.05 8.72
CA ALA A 128 -5.53 0.27 10.06
C ALA A 128 -5.80 -0.92 10.97
N GLN A 129 -5.09 -0.98 12.10
CA GLN A 129 -5.31 -1.92 13.19
C GLN A 129 -5.27 -1.20 14.55
N ASN A 130 -5.98 -0.09 14.64
CA ASN A 130 -5.91 0.82 15.78
C ASN A 130 -6.67 0.32 17.01
N ALA A 131 -7.67 -0.55 16.82
CA ALA A 131 -8.50 -1.08 17.90
C ALA A 131 -7.95 -2.37 18.55
N LYS A 132 -6.79 -2.90 18.08
CA LYS A 132 -6.12 -4.04 18.73
C LYS A 132 -5.33 -3.60 19.95
N THR A 133 -5.33 -4.45 20.97
CA THR A 133 -4.34 -4.43 22.04
C THR A 133 -3.05 -5.11 21.58
N ALA A 134 -1.95 -4.92 22.33
CA ALA A 134 -0.70 -5.61 22.04
C ALA A 134 -0.84 -7.14 22.13
N ASP A 135 -1.62 -7.64 23.11
CA ASP A 135 -1.89 -9.08 23.24
C ASP A 135 -2.69 -9.64 22.06
N GLU A 136 -3.74 -8.94 21.62
CA GLU A 136 -4.52 -9.35 20.45
C GLU A 136 -3.66 -9.35 19.17
N PHE A 137 -2.78 -8.38 19.03
CA PHE A 137 -1.89 -8.29 17.87
C PHE A 137 -0.86 -9.42 17.89
N ALA A 138 -0.22 -9.68 19.04
CA ALA A 138 0.74 -10.76 19.22
C ALA A 138 0.09 -12.14 18.98
N ALA A 139 -1.13 -12.36 19.50
CA ALA A 139 -1.87 -13.59 19.26
C ALA A 139 -2.19 -13.82 17.78
N ASP A 140 -2.52 -12.77 17.05
CA ASP A 140 -2.75 -12.86 15.60
C ASP A 140 -1.45 -13.17 14.84
N LEU A 141 -0.32 -12.56 15.19
CA LEU A 141 0.96 -12.90 14.59
C LEU A 141 1.29 -14.38 14.79
N LYS A 142 1.19 -14.85 16.02
CA LYS A 142 1.45 -16.25 16.34
C LYS A 142 0.55 -17.23 15.59
N LYS A 143 -0.69 -16.84 15.34
CA LYS A 143 -1.68 -17.68 14.65
C LYS A 143 -1.48 -17.71 13.13
N TYR A 144 -1.08 -16.60 12.52
CA TYR A 144 -1.11 -16.45 11.07
C TYR A 144 0.26 -16.35 10.41
N ASP A 145 1.34 -16.14 11.19
CA ASP A 145 2.70 -16.10 10.66
C ASP A 145 3.14 -17.47 10.17
N THR A 146 3.86 -17.44 9.07
CA THR A 146 4.50 -18.60 8.45
C THR A 146 6.02 -18.46 8.58
N LYS A 147 6.77 -19.48 8.18
CA LYS A 147 8.25 -19.49 8.19
C LYS A 147 8.85 -18.36 7.33
N ASP A 148 8.09 -17.82 6.40
CA ASP A 148 8.53 -16.73 5.52
C ASP A 148 8.34 -15.35 6.16
N ASP A 149 7.68 -15.29 7.32
CA ASP A 149 7.42 -14.06 8.04
C ASP A 149 8.54 -13.76 9.04
N TRP A 150 9.00 -12.52 9.05
CA TRP A 150 10.15 -12.11 9.87
C TRP A 150 9.89 -12.16 11.39
N THR A 151 8.62 -12.19 11.79
CA THR A 151 8.18 -12.33 13.18
C THR A 151 7.98 -13.78 13.62
N TYR A 152 8.06 -14.75 12.70
CA TYR A 152 7.77 -16.16 12.97
C TYR A 152 8.61 -16.79 14.10
N GLY A 153 9.85 -16.35 14.27
CA GLY A 153 10.76 -16.86 15.30
C GLY A 153 10.68 -16.13 16.64
N PHE A 154 9.78 -15.14 16.78
CA PHE A 154 9.67 -14.38 18.02
C PHE A 154 8.90 -15.16 19.08
N ASP A 155 9.34 -15.05 20.34
CA ASP A 155 8.57 -15.51 21.49
C ASP A 155 7.41 -14.55 21.81
N ASP A 156 6.56 -14.94 22.76
CA ASP A 156 5.35 -14.18 23.11
C ASP A 156 5.67 -12.77 23.65
N ASP A 157 6.77 -12.62 24.38
CA ASP A 157 7.14 -11.32 24.96
C ASP A 157 7.70 -10.39 23.88
N ALA A 158 8.53 -10.90 22.98
CA ALA A 158 9.02 -10.15 21.82
C ALA A 158 7.89 -9.73 20.88
N LEU A 159 6.87 -10.59 20.66
CA LEU A 159 5.69 -10.24 19.86
C LEU A 159 4.86 -9.14 20.52
N ARG A 160 4.66 -9.17 21.84
CA ARG A 160 3.94 -8.13 22.59
C ARG A 160 4.70 -6.80 22.56
N GLU A 161 6.01 -6.86 22.78
CA GLU A 161 6.87 -5.68 22.72
C GLU A 161 6.80 -5.04 21.33
N TYR A 162 7.00 -5.82 20.27
CA TYR A 162 6.85 -5.33 18.90
C TYR A 162 5.47 -4.72 18.64
N ALA A 163 4.40 -5.39 19.07
CA ALA A 163 3.04 -4.90 18.89
C ALA A 163 2.82 -3.55 19.58
N GLY A 164 3.28 -3.43 20.83
CA GLY A 164 3.08 -2.25 21.67
C GLY A 164 3.98 -1.08 21.31
N SER A 165 5.25 -1.33 20.97
CA SER A 165 6.25 -0.28 20.75
C SER A 165 6.37 0.17 19.28
N ASP A 166 6.03 -0.68 18.30
CA ASP A 166 6.16 -0.36 16.88
C ASP A 166 4.84 -0.49 16.11
N ALA A 167 4.21 -1.68 16.10
CA ALA A 167 3.13 -1.95 15.15
C ALA A 167 1.89 -1.08 15.37
N ILE A 168 1.39 -0.98 16.59
CA ILE A 168 0.19 -0.19 16.92
C ILE A 168 0.47 1.33 16.83
N PRO A 169 1.57 1.87 17.40
CA PRO A 169 1.92 3.27 17.20
C PRO A 169 2.08 3.64 15.73
N TYR A 170 2.71 2.77 14.94
CA TYR A 170 2.85 2.99 13.50
C TYR A 170 1.51 2.93 12.75
N SER A 171 0.59 2.06 13.16
CA SER A 171 -0.75 2.02 12.59
C SER A 171 -1.49 3.35 12.79
N ARG A 172 -1.39 3.94 13.99
CA ARG A 172 -1.98 5.25 14.30
C ARG A 172 -1.34 6.37 13.48
N PHE A 173 0.00 6.40 13.45
CA PHE A 173 0.73 7.36 12.63
C PHE A 173 0.32 7.28 11.15
N MET A 174 0.26 6.06 10.59
CA MET A 174 -0.19 5.85 9.21
C MET A 174 -1.64 6.30 8.99
N THR A 175 -2.51 6.09 9.96
CA THR A 175 -3.91 6.54 9.90
C THR A 175 -3.98 8.06 9.71
N ASP A 176 -3.29 8.81 10.57
CA ASP A 176 -3.29 10.27 10.51
C ASP A 176 -2.67 10.78 9.21
N HIS A 177 -1.55 10.17 8.82
CA HIS A 177 -0.88 10.51 7.57
C HIS A 177 -1.78 10.27 6.34
N LEU A 178 -2.42 9.11 6.25
CA LEU A 178 -3.27 8.75 5.11
C LEU A 178 -4.54 9.61 5.04
N LEU A 179 -5.15 9.93 6.20
CA LEU A 179 -6.30 10.85 6.28
C LEU A 179 -5.97 12.22 5.69
N ALA A 180 -4.76 12.74 5.97
CA ALA A 180 -4.31 14.04 5.44
C ALA A 180 -4.24 14.08 3.90
N TYR A 181 -4.08 12.91 3.25
CA TYR A 181 -4.09 12.76 1.79
C TYR A 181 -5.42 12.24 1.23
N GLY A 182 -6.47 12.24 2.05
CA GLY A 182 -7.84 11.95 1.61
C GLY A 182 -8.17 10.48 1.46
N PHE A 183 -7.43 9.59 2.10
CA PHE A 183 -7.75 8.16 2.15
C PHE A 183 -9.01 7.90 2.97
N THR A 184 -9.84 6.98 2.50
CA THR A 184 -10.91 6.41 3.32
C THR A 184 -10.31 5.31 4.18
N MET A 185 -10.35 5.51 5.52
CA MET A 185 -9.75 4.58 6.46
C MET A 185 -10.72 3.48 6.88
N TYR A 186 -10.22 2.26 6.94
CA TYR A 186 -10.93 1.07 7.42
C TYR A 186 -10.10 0.36 8.49
N ASP A 187 -10.66 0.18 9.67
CA ASP A 187 -10.02 -0.58 10.73
C ASP A 187 -10.30 -2.08 10.54
N THR A 188 -9.24 -2.85 10.35
CA THR A 188 -9.27 -4.32 10.16
C THR A 188 -8.91 -5.09 11.42
N SER A 189 -8.93 -4.43 12.58
CA SER A 189 -8.63 -5.05 13.87
C SER A 189 -9.57 -6.21 14.19
N ARG A 190 -10.83 -6.08 13.81
CA ARG A 190 -11.88 -7.07 14.04
C ARG A 190 -12.71 -7.26 12.78
N GLU A 191 -13.35 -8.44 12.66
CA GLU A 191 -14.23 -8.78 11.53
C GLU A 191 -13.63 -8.44 10.15
N ARG A 192 -12.34 -8.74 9.95
CA ARG A 192 -11.57 -8.35 8.75
C ARG A 192 -12.29 -8.68 7.45
N GLU A 193 -12.87 -9.86 7.33
CA GLU A 193 -13.55 -10.29 6.10
C GLU A 193 -14.77 -9.41 5.81
N ARG A 194 -15.56 -9.08 6.82
CA ARG A 194 -16.71 -8.18 6.68
C ARG A 194 -16.30 -6.75 6.28
N VAL A 195 -15.15 -6.30 6.79
CA VAL A 195 -14.58 -5.01 6.37
C VAL A 195 -14.17 -5.08 4.90
N PHE A 196 -13.56 -6.18 4.46
CA PHE A 196 -13.20 -6.40 3.06
C PHE A 196 -14.42 -6.45 2.15
N ASP A 197 -15.49 -7.15 2.54
CA ASP A 197 -16.77 -7.16 1.80
C ASP A 197 -17.26 -5.75 1.53
N ARG A 198 -17.33 -4.93 2.59
CA ARG A 198 -17.76 -3.53 2.49
C ARG A 198 -16.86 -2.71 1.58
N ILE A 199 -15.55 -2.89 1.65
CA ILE A 199 -14.59 -2.17 0.77
C ILE A 199 -14.83 -2.55 -0.68
N VAL A 200 -14.93 -3.84 -0.99
CA VAL A 200 -15.15 -4.33 -2.37
C VAL A 200 -16.47 -3.83 -2.93
N GLU A 201 -17.55 -3.84 -2.13
CA GLU A 201 -18.84 -3.30 -2.54
C GLU A 201 -18.76 -1.80 -2.83
N ASN A 202 -18.12 -1.01 -1.97
CA ASN A 202 -17.92 0.41 -2.20
C ASN A 202 -17.14 0.69 -3.49
N ILE A 203 -16.07 -0.07 -3.74
CA ILE A 203 -15.30 0.02 -4.99
C ILE A 203 -16.21 -0.26 -6.19
N LYS A 204 -17.03 -1.34 -6.15
CA LYS A 204 -17.96 -1.67 -7.23
C LYS A 204 -18.96 -0.56 -7.51
N LEU A 205 -19.42 0.15 -6.49
CA LEU A 205 -20.33 1.29 -6.64
C LEU A 205 -19.64 2.50 -7.30
N GLU A 206 -18.40 2.80 -6.89
CA GLU A 206 -17.64 3.93 -7.44
C GLU A 206 -17.10 3.69 -8.86
N LEU A 207 -17.05 2.45 -9.30
CA LEU A 207 -16.52 2.07 -10.60
C LEU A 207 -17.62 1.86 -11.67
N ARG A 208 -18.88 1.97 -11.27
CA ARG A 208 -20.04 1.97 -12.18
C ARG A 208 -20.22 3.33 -12.85
#